data_8563e42dc4037883762b8cba51bb9ab1
#
_entry.id   8563e42dc4037883762b8cba51bb9ab1
#
_cell.length_a   1.000
_cell.length_b   1.000
_cell.length_c   1.000
_cell.angle_alpha   90.00
_cell.angle_beta   90.00
_cell.angle_gamma   90.00
#
_symmetry.space_group_name_H-M   'P 1'
#
loop_
_entity.id
_entity.type
_entity.pdbx_description
1 polymer ?
#
loop_
_entity_poly.entity_id
_entity_poly.type
_entity_poly.pdbx_seq_one_letter_code
_entity_poly.pdbx_strand_id
1 'polypeptide(L)'
;MFTAYEEALGWIHSRLRLGMKPGLQRMEWMMEKLGHPERRIKSVHIGGTNGKGSTVTFLRSILQEAGYSVGTFTSPYFENFNERISLNGTPIGDDDLVQLANDIYPLAVELEQTELGGPTEFEIITAMAFQYFGHIRPVDLVLFEVGLGGRYDSTNIIYPVLSIITSIGLDHTAILGDTYEKIAFEKAGIIKPGISVITAVKQEEALAVIQDKALGLKSPIYQLGNEFTISDHKSLVKGEFFSLETVFQEFRDLETGMSGKHQTENASLAVMAAELLNKFYSFLIEEKHIRAGLKTAFWPGRFEIVSHDPLVVIDGAHNEEGISALTAELEKRFGDRNKKIIFAALADKKLDKMINKLDSAADSITFTEFHFPRAAPAEDLYNLSDNSRKQFHTDWKELLKTEVCESGKNSVLVITGSLYFLSEVKPVLLKLLENKQ
;
A
#
# COMPACT_ATOMS: atom_id res chain seq x y z
N MET A 1 24.16 -22.06 2.51
CA MET A 1 23.06 -21.79 3.46
C MET A 1 23.41 -20.55 4.24
N PHE A 2 22.49 -19.61 4.35
CA PHE A 2 22.67 -18.36 5.09
C PHE A 2 22.63 -18.61 6.60
N THR A 3 23.48 -17.94 7.34
CA THR A 3 23.54 -18.01 8.80
C THR A 3 23.23 -16.67 9.48
N ALA A 4 23.22 -15.59 8.70
CA ALA A 4 22.91 -14.25 9.17
C ALA A 4 21.84 -13.57 8.31
N TYR A 5 21.11 -12.65 8.91
CA TYR A 5 20.05 -11.88 8.27
C TYR A 5 20.58 -11.09 7.05
N GLU A 6 21.73 -10.41 7.21
CA GLU A 6 22.33 -9.58 6.17
C GLU A 6 22.75 -10.40 4.94
N GLU A 7 23.19 -11.65 5.14
CA GLU A 7 23.54 -12.56 4.05
C GLU A 7 22.29 -12.95 3.25
N ALA A 8 21.22 -13.33 3.95
CA ALA A 8 19.95 -13.71 3.34
C ALA A 8 19.32 -12.52 2.59
N LEU A 9 19.27 -11.35 3.22
CA LEU A 9 18.75 -10.12 2.64
C LEU A 9 19.61 -9.67 1.44
N GLY A 10 20.92 -9.73 1.54
CA GLY A 10 21.85 -9.43 0.43
C GLY A 10 21.61 -10.33 -0.78
N TRP A 11 21.35 -11.62 -0.56
CA TRP A 11 20.98 -12.55 -1.63
C TRP A 11 19.64 -12.17 -2.26
N ILE A 12 18.61 -11.89 -1.47
CA ILE A 12 17.29 -11.49 -1.97
C ILE A 12 17.44 -10.22 -2.84
N HIS A 13 18.11 -9.19 -2.34
CA HIS A 13 18.32 -7.94 -3.06
C HIS A 13 19.16 -8.12 -4.33
N SER A 14 20.07 -9.10 -4.38
CA SER A 14 20.83 -9.39 -5.58
C SER A 14 19.93 -9.74 -6.78
N ARG A 15 18.67 -10.14 -6.54
CA ARG A 15 17.67 -10.48 -7.55
C ARG A 15 16.98 -9.26 -8.17
N LEU A 16 17.11 -8.07 -7.58
CA LEU A 16 16.63 -6.81 -8.18
C LEU A 16 17.13 -6.58 -9.59
N ARG A 17 18.37 -7.01 -9.89
CA ARG A 17 18.98 -6.94 -11.23
C ARG A 17 18.19 -7.69 -12.31
N LEU A 18 17.37 -8.66 -11.94
CA LEU A 18 16.55 -9.44 -12.89
C LEU A 18 15.33 -8.66 -13.38
N GLY A 19 15.03 -7.52 -12.74
CA GLY A 19 13.93 -6.66 -13.11
C GLY A 19 12.57 -7.34 -12.98
N MET A 20 11.61 -6.88 -13.77
CA MET A 20 10.29 -7.45 -13.86
C MET A 20 10.20 -8.51 -14.95
N LYS A 21 9.68 -9.67 -14.63
CA LYS A 21 9.45 -10.78 -15.56
C LYS A 21 7.99 -11.21 -15.48
N PRO A 22 7.11 -10.73 -16.40
CA PRO A 22 5.71 -11.12 -16.41
C PRO A 22 5.53 -12.64 -16.58
N GLY A 23 4.51 -13.20 -15.94
CA GLY A 23 4.15 -14.60 -16.03
C GLY A 23 4.18 -15.31 -14.67
N LEU A 24 3.38 -16.34 -14.52
CA LEU A 24 3.22 -17.09 -13.28
C LEU A 24 3.98 -18.42 -13.23
N GLN A 25 4.57 -18.83 -14.37
CA GLN A 25 5.19 -20.15 -14.52
C GLN A 25 6.31 -20.42 -13.51
N ARG A 26 7.13 -19.40 -13.17
CA ARG A 26 8.19 -19.54 -12.14
C ARG A 26 7.60 -19.73 -10.76
N MET A 27 6.52 -19.00 -10.43
CA MET A 27 5.80 -19.18 -9.18
C MET A 27 5.14 -20.54 -9.10
N GLU A 28 4.43 -20.97 -10.15
CA GLU A 28 3.80 -22.31 -10.23
C GLU A 28 4.83 -23.41 -10.04
N TRP A 29 5.99 -23.30 -10.70
CA TRP A 29 7.09 -24.24 -10.54
C TRP A 29 7.62 -24.29 -9.09
N MET A 30 7.85 -23.14 -8.47
CA MET A 30 8.33 -23.07 -7.08
C MET A 30 7.29 -23.67 -6.11
N MET A 31 6.01 -23.37 -6.32
CA MET A 31 4.95 -23.91 -5.47
C MET A 31 4.82 -25.43 -5.60
N GLU A 32 4.96 -25.98 -6.80
CA GLU A 32 5.00 -27.45 -6.98
C GLU A 32 6.14 -28.06 -6.17
N LYS A 33 7.33 -27.48 -6.22
CA LYS A 33 8.50 -27.94 -5.46
C LYS A 33 8.32 -27.83 -3.95
N LEU A 34 7.58 -26.80 -3.49
CA LEU A 34 7.27 -26.58 -2.07
C LEU A 34 6.05 -27.41 -1.57
N GLY A 35 5.40 -28.20 -2.45
CA GLY A 35 4.21 -28.98 -2.09
C GLY A 35 2.95 -28.15 -1.94
N HIS A 36 2.82 -27.08 -2.72
CA HIS A 36 1.64 -26.21 -2.84
C HIS A 36 1.20 -25.55 -1.53
N PRO A 37 2.08 -24.79 -0.83
CA PRO A 37 1.71 -24.08 0.38
C PRO A 37 0.57 -23.08 0.16
N GLU A 38 0.47 -22.47 -1.02
CA GLU A 38 -0.56 -21.50 -1.40
C GLU A 38 -1.99 -22.08 -1.30
N ARG A 39 -2.16 -23.38 -1.48
CA ARG A 39 -3.45 -24.06 -1.42
C ARG A 39 -3.94 -24.31 0.01
N ARG A 40 -3.07 -24.16 0.99
CA ARG A 40 -3.39 -24.34 2.42
C ARG A 40 -3.84 -23.05 3.08
N ILE A 41 -3.72 -21.94 2.38
CA ILE A 41 -3.96 -20.59 2.90
C ILE A 41 -5.37 -20.14 2.52
N LYS A 42 -6.20 -19.83 3.52
CA LYS A 42 -7.40 -19.03 3.31
C LYS A 42 -6.96 -17.58 3.14
N SER A 43 -7.35 -16.89 2.05
CA SER A 43 -6.81 -15.58 1.74
C SER A 43 -7.82 -14.60 1.16
N VAL A 44 -7.58 -13.30 1.35
CA VAL A 44 -8.19 -12.20 0.60
C VAL A 44 -7.12 -11.58 -0.29
N HIS A 45 -7.43 -11.32 -1.55
CA HIS A 45 -6.51 -10.76 -2.53
C HIS A 45 -6.87 -9.31 -2.81
N ILE A 46 -5.96 -8.37 -2.52
CA ILE A 46 -6.23 -6.94 -2.56
C ILE A 46 -5.34 -6.27 -3.62
N GLY A 47 -5.97 -5.83 -4.73
CA GLY A 47 -5.34 -5.08 -5.81
C GLY A 47 -5.87 -3.64 -5.89
N GLY A 48 -5.26 -2.85 -6.76
CA GLY A 48 -5.63 -1.45 -7.01
C GLY A 48 -4.43 -0.58 -7.30
N THR A 49 -4.65 0.67 -7.68
CA THR A 49 -3.58 1.66 -7.83
C THR A 49 -3.20 2.21 -6.47
N ASN A 50 -4.12 2.87 -5.79
CA ASN A 50 -3.96 3.43 -4.45
C ASN A 50 -4.88 2.72 -3.45
N GLY A 51 -4.58 2.81 -2.14
CA GLY A 51 -5.46 2.30 -1.09
C GLY A 51 -5.26 0.85 -0.68
N LYS A 52 -4.48 0.05 -1.39
CA LYS A 52 -4.24 -1.38 -1.09
C LYS A 52 -3.80 -1.61 0.36
N GLY A 53 -2.64 -1.10 0.76
CA GLY A 53 -2.09 -1.27 2.11
C GLY A 53 -2.99 -0.71 3.21
N SER A 54 -3.71 0.42 2.96
CA SER A 54 -4.72 0.95 3.90
C SER A 54 -5.89 -0.02 4.07
N THR A 55 -6.42 -0.59 2.98
CA THR A 55 -7.51 -1.59 3.03
C THR A 55 -7.07 -2.87 3.75
N VAL A 56 -5.84 -3.35 3.46
CA VAL A 56 -5.21 -4.46 4.21
C VAL A 56 -5.19 -4.15 5.70
N THR A 57 -4.73 -2.95 6.08
CA THR A 57 -4.60 -2.54 7.47
C THR A 57 -5.95 -2.44 8.18
N PHE A 58 -6.96 -1.85 7.55
CA PHE A 58 -8.31 -1.79 8.12
C PHE A 58 -8.89 -3.20 8.33
N LEU A 59 -8.83 -4.05 7.30
CA LEU A 59 -9.39 -5.40 7.40
C LEU A 59 -8.64 -6.25 8.42
N ARG A 60 -7.30 -6.18 8.44
CA ARG A 60 -6.49 -6.82 9.47
C ARG A 60 -6.93 -6.39 10.87
N SER A 61 -7.04 -5.07 11.12
CA SER A 61 -7.39 -4.54 12.43
C SER A 61 -8.79 -5.00 12.88
N ILE A 62 -9.78 -5.02 11.98
CA ILE A 62 -11.12 -5.53 12.25
C ILE A 62 -11.07 -7.02 12.66
N LEU A 63 -10.34 -7.84 11.91
CA LEU A 63 -10.22 -9.27 12.17
C LEU A 63 -9.48 -9.57 13.49
N GLN A 64 -8.44 -8.78 13.81
CA GLN A 64 -7.73 -8.90 15.08
C GLN A 64 -8.61 -8.54 16.27
N GLU A 65 -9.43 -7.49 16.19
CA GLU A 65 -10.42 -7.14 17.22
C GLU A 65 -11.47 -8.26 17.42
N ALA A 66 -11.76 -9.00 16.36
CA ALA A 66 -12.63 -10.18 16.42
C ALA A 66 -11.91 -11.45 16.94
N GLY A 67 -10.62 -11.36 17.28
CA GLY A 67 -9.83 -12.45 17.86
C GLY A 67 -9.17 -13.40 16.85
N TYR A 68 -9.16 -13.06 15.54
CA TYR A 68 -8.53 -13.89 14.52
C TYR A 68 -7.02 -13.58 14.39
N SER A 69 -6.25 -14.63 14.09
CA SER A 69 -4.87 -14.51 13.66
C SER A 69 -4.81 -14.15 12.18
N VAL A 70 -4.13 -13.05 11.85
CA VAL A 70 -4.12 -12.50 10.50
C VAL A 70 -2.69 -12.36 9.98
N GLY A 71 -2.39 -13.08 8.90
CA GLY A 71 -1.18 -12.86 8.11
C GLY A 71 -1.38 -11.71 7.12
N THR A 72 -0.34 -10.93 6.87
CA THR A 72 -0.33 -9.92 5.80
C THR A 72 0.90 -10.05 4.94
N PHE A 73 0.71 -9.91 3.63
CA PHE A 73 1.78 -9.72 2.65
C PHE A 73 1.56 -8.37 1.97
N THR A 74 2.51 -7.44 2.15
CA THR A 74 2.39 -6.04 1.70
C THR A 74 3.64 -5.56 0.96
N SER A 75 3.47 -4.58 0.06
CA SER A 75 4.57 -4.00 -0.70
C SER A 75 4.31 -2.54 -1.12
N PRO A 76 5.34 -1.68 -1.14
CA PRO A 76 6.68 -1.91 -0.57
C PRO A 76 6.65 -1.89 0.97
N TYR A 77 7.77 -2.25 1.61
CA TYR A 77 7.96 -2.02 3.04
C TYR A 77 8.24 -0.54 3.32
N PHE A 78 8.04 -0.11 4.56
CA PHE A 78 8.26 1.28 4.95
C PHE A 78 9.61 1.48 5.67
N GLU A 79 9.86 0.76 6.76
CA GLU A 79 11.09 0.91 7.55
C GLU A 79 11.99 -0.35 7.46
N ASN A 80 11.38 -1.54 7.51
CA ASN A 80 12.11 -2.80 7.58
C ASN A 80 11.59 -3.78 6.52
N PHE A 81 12.50 -4.46 5.84
CA PHE A 81 12.18 -5.45 4.82
C PHE A 81 11.20 -6.54 5.29
N ASN A 82 11.31 -6.95 6.56
CA ASN A 82 10.47 -7.97 7.16
C ASN A 82 8.98 -7.60 7.24
N GLU A 83 8.64 -6.29 7.15
CA GLU A 83 7.24 -5.81 7.11
C GLU A 83 6.44 -6.42 5.97
N ARG A 84 7.11 -6.86 4.90
CA ARG A 84 6.46 -7.49 3.75
C ARG A 84 5.68 -8.75 4.14
N ILE A 85 6.12 -9.46 5.17
CA ILE A 85 5.45 -10.63 5.75
C ILE A 85 5.24 -10.34 7.23
N SER A 86 4.00 -10.18 7.64
CA SER A 86 3.68 -9.82 9.03
C SER A 86 2.59 -10.71 9.60
N LEU A 87 2.69 -11.00 10.88
CA LEU A 87 1.67 -11.70 11.67
C LEU A 87 1.03 -10.72 12.63
N ASN A 88 -0.28 -10.50 12.54
CA ASN A 88 -1.00 -9.56 13.38
C ASN A 88 -0.40 -8.14 13.39
N GLY A 89 0.16 -7.71 12.25
CA GLY A 89 0.81 -6.41 12.09
C GLY A 89 2.22 -6.31 12.66
N THR A 90 2.76 -7.40 13.20
CA THR A 90 4.15 -7.49 13.61
C THR A 90 4.96 -8.17 12.50
N PRO A 91 6.02 -7.54 11.98
CA PRO A 91 6.91 -8.17 11.00
C PRO A 91 7.48 -9.50 11.48
N ILE A 92 7.77 -10.42 10.56
CA ILE A 92 8.46 -11.67 10.90
C ILE A 92 9.84 -11.40 11.47
N GLY A 93 10.34 -12.32 12.31
CA GLY A 93 11.69 -12.23 12.87
C GLY A 93 12.79 -12.42 11.83
N ASP A 94 14.00 -11.96 12.14
CA ASP A 94 15.17 -12.14 11.29
C ASP A 94 15.51 -13.62 11.09
N ASP A 95 15.35 -14.43 12.13
CA ASP A 95 15.53 -15.89 12.06
C ASP A 95 14.53 -16.55 11.13
N ASP A 96 13.25 -16.13 11.15
CA ASP A 96 12.21 -16.61 10.22
C ASP A 96 12.61 -16.26 8.77
N LEU A 97 13.11 -15.04 8.53
CA LEU A 97 13.54 -14.62 7.19
C LEU A 97 14.74 -15.46 6.70
N VAL A 98 15.72 -15.72 7.56
CA VAL A 98 16.88 -16.58 7.23
C VAL A 98 16.43 -18.01 6.91
N GLN A 99 15.53 -18.58 7.70
CA GLN A 99 14.98 -19.91 7.44
C GLN A 99 14.27 -19.94 6.08
N LEU A 100 13.36 -18.99 5.82
CA LEU A 100 12.63 -18.89 4.56
C LEU A 100 13.56 -18.71 3.35
N ALA A 101 14.59 -17.88 3.49
CA ALA A 101 15.59 -17.70 2.45
C ALA A 101 16.33 -19.01 2.16
N ASN A 102 16.67 -19.79 3.19
CA ASN A 102 17.29 -21.09 3.04
C ASN A 102 16.37 -22.15 2.40
N ASP A 103 15.07 -22.09 2.65
CA ASP A 103 14.07 -22.96 2.00
C ASP A 103 13.93 -22.66 0.50
N ILE A 104 13.99 -21.37 0.12
CA ILE A 104 13.77 -20.92 -1.26
C ILE A 104 15.06 -20.93 -2.09
N TYR A 105 16.23 -20.71 -1.48
CA TYR A 105 17.51 -20.62 -2.17
C TYR A 105 17.81 -21.80 -3.10
N PRO A 106 17.69 -23.10 -2.68
CA PRO A 106 17.96 -24.24 -3.56
C PRO A 106 17.03 -24.26 -4.77
N LEU A 107 15.77 -23.88 -4.60
CA LEU A 107 14.78 -23.83 -5.68
C LEU A 107 15.12 -22.71 -6.68
N ALA A 108 15.57 -21.56 -6.20
CA ALA A 108 16.01 -20.46 -7.05
C ALA A 108 17.20 -20.85 -7.91
N VAL A 109 18.17 -21.59 -7.34
CA VAL A 109 19.35 -22.12 -8.06
C VAL A 109 18.93 -23.16 -9.09
N GLU A 110 18.03 -24.09 -8.77
CA GLU A 110 17.50 -25.10 -9.69
C GLU A 110 16.74 -24.43 -10.84
N LEU A 111 15.87 -23.45 -10.53
CA LEU A 111 15.08 -22.74 -11.53
C LEU A 111 15.94 -21.93 -12.52
N GLU A 112 17.08 -21.39 -12.08
CA GLU A 112 18.05 -20.71 -12.96
C GLU A 112 18.60 -21.59 -14.08
N GLN A 113 18.63 -22.89 -13.88
CA GLN A 113 19.12 -23.86 -14.87
C GLN A 113 18.03 -24.28 -15.88
N THR A 114 16.79 -23.80 -15.69
CA THR A 114 15.67 -24.09 -16.59
C THR A 114 15.48 -22.97 -17.62
N GLU A 115 14.68 -23.21 -18.64
CA GLU A 115 14.30 -22.20 -19.64
C GLU A 115 13.52 -21.01 -19.02
N LEU A 116 12.92 -21.17 -17.84
CA LEU A 116 12.21 -20.12 -17.12
C LEU A 116 13.16 -19.05 -16.56
N GLY A 117 14.41 -19.45 -16.28
CA GLY A 117 15.42 -18.59 -15.67
C GLY A 117 15.12 -18.27 -14.20
N GLY A 118 16.08 -17.62 -13.53
CA GLY A 118 15.99 -17.35 -12.09
C GLY A 118 14.80 -16.48 -11.68
N PRO A 119 14.28 -16.69 -10.46
CA PRO A 119 13.17 -15.90 -9.93
C PRO A 119 13.62 -14.49 -9.55
N THR A 120 12.71 -13.53 -9.71
CA THR A 120 12.89 -12.12 -9.31
C THR A 120 12.85 -11.98 -7.80
N GLU A 121 13.26 -10.82 -7.26
CA GLU A 121 13.13 -10.50 -5.83
C GLU A 121 11.68 -10.69 -5.34
N PHE A 122 10.72 -10.14 -6.08
CA PHE A 122 9.32 -10.20 -5.69
C PHE A 122 8.74 -11.62 -5.72
N GLU A 123 9.16 -12.45 -6.67
CA GLU A 123 8.78 -13.87 -6.71
C GLU A 123 9.36 -14.66 -5.51
N ILE A 124 10.61 -14.37 -5.13
CA ILE A 124 11.22 -14.99 -3.94
C ILE A 124 10.44 -14.64 -2.68
N ILE A 125 10.18 -13.35 -2.46
CA ILE A 125 9.48 -12.90 -1.24
C ILE A 125 8.04 -13.44 -1.21
N THR A 126 7.38 -13.51 -2.37
CA THR A 126 6.03 -14.09 -2.48
C THR A 126 6.05 -15.57 -2.15
N ALA A 127 7.05 -16.32 -2.65
CA ALA A 127 7.22 -17.73 -2.31
C ALA A 127 7.51 -17.94 -0.82
N MET A 128 8.34 -17.06 -0.23
CA MET A 128 8.59 -17.05 1.22
C MET A 128 7.31 -16.82 2.04
N ALA A 129 6.43 -15.90 1.61
CA ALA A 129 5.16 -15.64 2.27
C ALA A 129 4.23 -16.87 2.21
N PHE A 130 4.16 -17.54 1.06
CA PHE A 130 3.38 -18.78 0.93
C PHE A 130 3.95 -19.90 1.80
N GLN A 131 5.27 -20.09 1.81
CA GLN A 131 5.94 -21.08 2.67
C GLN A 131 5.69 -20.79 4.15
N TYR A 132 5.78 -19.50 4.55
CA TYR A 132 5.56 -19.09 5.93
C TYR A 132 4.15 -19.40 6.42
N PHE A 133 3.13 -18.87 5.72
CA PHE A 133 1.73 -19.03 6.14
C PHE A 133 1.15 -20.41 5.83
N GLY A 134 1.66 -21.11 4.80
CA GLY A 134 1.17 -22.43 4.43
C GLY A 134 1.77 -23.58 5.23
N HIS A 135 3.01 -23.43 5.75
CA HIS A 135 3.72 -24.51 6.43
C HIS A 135 4.26 -24.16 7.82
N ILE A 136 4.81 -22.95 8.03
CA ILE A 136 5.53 -22.63 9.27
C ILE A 136 4.60 -22.01 10.32
N ARG A 137 3.78 -21.03 9.91
CA ARG A 137 2.87 -20.27 10.78
C ARG A 137 1.48 -20.14 10.16
N PRO A 138 0.70 -21.22 10.11
CA PRO A 138 -0.70 -21.16 9.67
C PRO A 138 -1.50 -20.16 10.51
N VAL A 139 -2.38 -19.40 9.85
CA VAL A 139 -3.24 -18.39 10.45
C VAL A 139 -4.69 -18.57 9.95
N ASP A 140 -5.64 -17.86 10.57
CA ASP A 140 -7.05 -17.94 10.18
C ASP A 140 -7.31 -17.36 8.80
N LEU A 141 -6.60 -16.27 8.45
CA LEU A 141 -6.71 -15.59 7.15
C LEU A 141 -5.42 -14.85 6.80
N VAL A 142 -5.04 -14.87 5.52
CA VAL A 142 -3.94 -14.04 5.01
C VAL A 142 -4.47 -13.01 4.02
N LEU A 143 -4.05 -11.77 4.19
CA LEU A 143 -4.36 -10.65 3.30
C LEU A 143 -3.15 -10.43 2.37
N PHE A 144 -3.30 -10.78 1.09
CA PHE A 144 -2.26 -10.57 0.08
C PHE A 144 -2.49 -9.27 -0.67
N GLU A 145 -1.58 -8.32 -0.53
CA GLU A 145 -1.50 -7.14 -1.37
C GLU A 145 -0.81 -7.48 -2.69
N VAL A 146 -1.44 -7.13 -3.81
CA VAL A 146 -0.85 -7.22 -5.15
C VAL A 146 0.31 -6.23 -5.26
N GLY A 147 1.46 -6.67 -5.74
CA GLY A 147 2.62 -5.80 -5.96
C GLY A 147 2.40 -4.86 -7.14
N LEU A 148 2.11 -5.42 -8.32
CA LEU A 148 1.90 -4.65 -9.54
C LEU A 148 0.87 -5.30 -10.46
N GLY A 149 -0.04 -4.48 -10.98
CA GLY A 149 -1.08 -4.96 -11.90
C GLY A 149 -2.07 -5.88 -11.19
N GLY A 150 -2.01 -7.16 -11.47
CA GLY A 150 -2.84 -8.20 -10.86
C GLY A 150 -2.72 -9.51 -11.63
N ARG A 151 -3.04 -9.50 -12.93
CA ARG A 151 -3.11 -10.70 -13.79
C ARG A 151 -1.83 -11.55 -13.76
N TYR A 152 -0.67 -10.92 -13.83
CA TYR A 152 0.64 -11.57 -13.84
C TYR A 152 1.45 -11.29 -12.57
N ASP A 153 0.80 -10.77 -11.52
CA ASP A 153 1.45 -10.58 -10.23
C ASP A 153 1.76 -11.93 -9.59
N SER A 154 2.91 -12.04 -8.95
CA SER A 154 3.37 -13.27 -8.30
C SER A 154 2.38 -13.81 -7.26
N THR A 155 1.59 -12.95 -6.64
CA THR A 155 0.54 -13.34 -5.69
C THR A 155 -0.66 -14.01 -6.37
N ASN A 156 -0.86 -13.85 -7.68
CA ASN A 156 -2.08 -14.28 -8.38
C ASN A 156 -2.19 -15.79 -8.65
N ILE A 157 -1.30 -16.59 -8.08
CA ILE A 157 -1.44 -18.07 -8.07
C ILE A 157 -2.41 -18.57 -7.00
N ILE A 158 -2.84 -17.73 -6.06
CA ILE A 158 -3.82 -18.08 -5.03
C ILE A 158 -5.24 -18.18 -5.58
N TYR A 159 -6.10 -18.91 -4.84
CA TYR A 159 -7.54 -18.93 -5.03
C TYR A 159 -8.20 -18.34 -3.77
N PRO A 160 -8.39 -17.01 -3.71
CA PRO A 160 -8.82 -16.32 -2.50
C PRO A 160 -10.31 -16.56 -2.21
N VAL A 161 -10.74 -16.28 -0.97
CA VAL A 161 -12.16 -16.26 -0.60
C VAL A 161 -12.85 -14.97 -1.05
N LEU A 162 -12.09 -13.87 -1.17
CA LEU A 162 -12.56 -12.57 -1.67
C LEU A 162 -11.45 -11.90 -2.48
N SER A 163 -11.84 -11.15 -3.53
CA SER A 163 -10.96 -10.22 -4.24
C SER A 163 -11.41 -8.78 -3.99
N ILE A 164 -10.47 -7.87 -3.78
CA ILE A 164 -10.75 -6.43 -3.59
C ILE A 164 -9.96 -5.64 -4.63
N ILE A 165 -10.63 -4.75 -5.37
CA ILE A 165 -9.98 -3.78 -6.27
C ILE A 165 -10.28 -2.38 -5.72
N THR A 166 -9.29 -1.75 -5.11
CA THR A 166 -9.47 -0.52 -4.34
C THR A 166 -9.74 0.69 -5.22
N SER A 167 -8.87 0.94 -6.19
CA SER A 167 -8.98 2.05 -7.13
C SER A 167 -8.25 1.76 -8.43
N ILE A 168 -8.61 2.48 -9.49
CA ILE A 168 -7.85 2.53 -10.75
C ILE A 168 -7.33 3.95 -10.94
N GLY A 169 -6.05 4.08 -11.26
CA GLY A 169 -5.38 5.34 -11.56
C GLY A 169 -4.26 5.14 -12.57
N LEU A 170 -3.82 6.22 -13.21
CA LEU A 170 -2.77 6.21 -14.23
C LEU A 170 -1.38 6.11 -13.58
N ASP A 171 -1.03 4.94 -13.11
CA ASP A 171 0.29 4.62 -12.57
C ASP A 171 0.90 3.41 -13.29
N HIS A 172 2.24 3.33 -13.33
CA HIS A 172 2.98 2.28 -14.04
C HIS A 172 2.55 2.11 -15.50
N THR A 173 2.24 3.21 -16.17
CA THR A 173 1.63 3.21 -17.52
C THR A 173 2.51 2.56 -18.59
N ALA A 174 3.82 2.55 -18.42
CA ALA A 174 4.75 1.85 -19.31
C ALA A 174 4.58 0.31 -19.31
N ILE A 175 3.94 -0.24 -18.25
CA ILE A 175 3.80 -1.69 -18.06
C ILE A 175 2.33 -2.11 -18.17
N LEU A 176 1.44 -1.36 -17.49
CA LEU A 176 0.03 -1.73 -17.37
C LEU A 176 -0.84 -1.12 -18.48
N GLY A 177 -0.26 -0.24 -19.30
CA GLY A 177 -0.99 0.52 -20.31
C GLY A 177 -1.35 1.94 -19.84
N ASP A 178 -1.73 2.77 -20.79
CA ASP A 178 -1.86 4.22 -20.69
C ASP A 178 -3.31 4.69 -20.56
N THR A 179 -4.28 3.75 -20.44
CA THR A 179 -5.70 4.05 -20.24
C THR A 179 -6.25 3.34 -19.01
N TYR A 180 -7.35 3.85 -18.47
CA TYR A 180 -8.02 3.25 -17.30
C TYR A 180 -8.50 1.83 -17.58
N GLU A 181 -8.99 1.55 -18.80
CA GLU A 181 -9.45 0.22 -19.22
C GLU A 181 -8.30 -0.81 -19.22
N LYS A 182 -7.12 -0.43 -19.77
CA LYS A 182 -5.96 -1.33 -19.81
C LYS A 182 -5.49 -1.66 -18.40
N ILE A 183 -5.39 -0.65 -17.53
CA ILE A 183 -4.98 -0.84 -16.14
C ILE A 183 -6.03 -1.66 -15.37
N ALA A 184 -7.32 -1.40 -15.60
CA ALA A 184 -8.42 -2.17 -15.01
C ALA A 184 -8.38 -3.64 -15.47
N PHE A 185 -8.08 -3.90 -16.74
CA PHE A 185 -7.95 -5.25 -17.28
C PHE A 185 -6.85 -6.06 -16.55
N GLU A 186 -5.69 -5.46 -16.35
CA GLU A 186 -4.60 -6.12 -15.62
C GLU A 186 -4.97 -6.36 -14.15
N LYS A 187 -5.61 -5.39 -13.49
CA LYS A 187 -6.01 -5.51 -12.08
C LYS A 187 -7.17 -6.49 -11.89
N ALA A 188 -8.13 -6.51 -12.81
CA ALA A 188 -9.24 -7.47 -12.80
C ALA A 188 -8.79 -8.93 -12.97
N GLY A 189 -7.53 -9.17 -13.35
CA GLY A 189 -6.93 -10.50 -13.38
C GLY A 189 -6.90 -11.24 -12.04
N ILE A 190 -7.10 -10.56 -10.92
CA ILE A 190 -7.22 -11.19 -9.59
C ILE A 190 -8.61 -11.78 -9.30
N ILE A 191 -9.62 -11.46 -10.09
CA ILE A 191 -10.97 -12.02 -9.96
C ILE A 191 -10.93 -13.48 -10.38
N LYS A 192 -11.43 -14.37 -9.52
CA LYS A 192 -11.45 -15.82 -9.76
C LYS A 192 -12.90 -16.32 -9.93
N PRO A 193 -13.12 -17.40 -10.68
CA PRO A 193 -14.47 -17.92 -10.93
C PRO A 193 -15.28 -18.12 -9.65
N GLY A 194 -16.48 -17.51 -9.58
CA GLY A 194 -17.40 -17.64 -8.45
C GLY A 194 -17.00 -16.91 -7.18
N ILE A 195 -15.84 -16.22 -7.15
CA ILE A 195 -15.36 -15.49 -5.99
C ILE A 195 -15.85 -14.05 -6.01
N SER A 196 -16.44 -13.58 -4.92
CA SER A 196 -16.94 -12.21 -4.80
C SER A 196 -15.82 -11.19 -4.96
N VAL A 197 -16.11 -10.11 -5.70
CA VAL A 197 -15.22 -8.96 -5.85
C VAL A 197 -15.84 -7.71 -5.24
N ILE A 198 -15.05 -6.96 -4.47
CA ILE A 198 -15.43 -5.69 -3.85
C ILE A 198 -14.63 -4.59 -4.54
N THR A 199 -15.26 -3.46 -4.88
CA THR A 199 -14.55 -2.37 -5.55
C THR A 199 -15.06 -0.98 -5.17
N ALA A 200 -14.15 0.01 -5.14
CA ALA A 200 -14.45 1.43 -5.04
C ALA A 200 -14.02 2.21 -6.30
N VAL A 201 -13.88 1.53 -7.42
CA VAL A 201 -13.54 2.14 -8.72
C VAL A 201 -14.68 3.01 -9.19
N LYS A 202 -14.36 4.25 -9.63
CA LYS A 202 -15.34 5.29 -10.00
C LYS A 202 -15.38 5.58 -11.50
N GLN A 203 -14.25 5.38 -12.19
CA GLN A 203 -14.17 5.64 -13.64
C GLN A 203 -15.05 4.60 -14.37
N GLU A 204 -16.02 5.07 -15.14
CA GLU A 204 -17.01 4.24 -15.82
C GLU A 204 -16.37 3.20 -16.73
N GLU A 205 -15.37 3.61 -17.51
CA GLU A 205 -14.63 2.75 -18.44
C GLU A 205 -13.83 1.65 -17.71
N ALA A 206 -13.21 1.97 -16.56
CA ALA A 206 -12.51 0.99 -15.75
C ALA A 206 -13.47 0.03 -15.04
N LEU A 207 -14.57 0.58 -14.54
CA LEU A 207 -15.59 -0.19 -13.84
C LEU A 207 -16.27 -1.20 -14.78
N ALA A 208 -16.58 -0.80 -16.03
CA ALA A 208 -17.13 -1.68 -17.04
C ALA A 208 -16.25 -2.91 -17.27
N VAL A 209 -14.92 -2.73 -17.36
CA VAL A 209 -13.96 -3.86 -17.49
C VAL A 209 -14.03 -4.81 -16.29
N ILE A 210 -14.15 -4.28 -15.06
CA ILE A 210 -14.25 -5.10 -13.85
C ILE A 210 -15.57 -5.86 -13.83
N GLN A 211 -16.69 -5.20 -14.17
CA GLN A 211 -18.03 -5.79 -14.24
C GLN A 211 -18.11 -6.89 -15.29
N ASP A 212 -17.60 -6.65 -16.50
CA ASP A 212 -17.55 -7.65 -17.57
C ASP A 212 -16.74 -8.88 -17.16
N LYS A 213 -15.58 -8.65 -16.50
CA LYS A 213 -14.74 -9.73 -15.98
C LYS A 213 -15.46 -10.54 -14.90
N ALA A 214 -16.13 -9.86 -13.96
CA ALA A 214 -16.88 -10.50 -12.89
C ALA A 214 -18.06 -11.32 -13.45
N LEU A 215 -18.81 -10.74 -14.38
CA LEU A 215 -19.93 -11.41 -15.05
C LEU A 215 -19.46 -12.67 -15.80
N GLY A 216 -18.39 -12.57 -16.59
CA GLY A 216 -17.81 -13.69 -17.33
C GLY A 216 -17.32 -14.83 -16.43
N LEU A 217 -16.94 -14.53 -15.20
CA LEU A 217 -16.50 -15.50 -14.19
C LEU A 217 -17.61 -15.91 -13.20
N LYS A 218 -18.85 -15.40 -13.39
CA LYS A 218 -19.97 -15.60 -12.46
C LYS A 218 -19.62 -15.20 -11.02
N SER A 219 -18.85 -14.13 -10.87
CA SER A 219 -18.40 -13.60 -9.59
C SER A 219 -19.33 -12.47 -9.14
N PRO A 220 -19.95 -12.56 -7.95
CA PRO A 220 -20.71 -11.45 -7.39
C PRO A 220 -19.84 -10.21 -7.25
N ILE A 221 -20.37 -9.03 -7.59
CA ILE A 221 -19.68 -7.76 -7.44
C ILE A 221 -20.39 -6.90 -6.38
N TYR A 222 -19.59 -6.27 -5.53
CA TYR A 222 -20.03 -5.30 -4.53
C TYR A 222 -19.27 -3.99 -4.76
N GLN A 223 -20.00 -3.00 -5.25
CA GLN A 223 -19.44 -1.73 -5.69
C GLN A 223 -19.83 -0.61 -4.74
N LEU A 224 -18.85 0.22 -4.35
CA LEU A 224 -19.11 1.46 -3.62
C LEU A 224 -19.93 2.42 -4.47
N GLY A 225 -21.03 2.92 -3.90
CA GLY A 225 -22.01 3.75 -4.57
C GLY A 225 -23.21 2.97 -5.12
N ASN A 226 -23.20 1.62 -5.02
CA ASN A 226 -24.29 0.74 -5.43
C ASN A 226 -24.69 -0.23 -4.32
N GLU A 227 -23.91 -1.32 -4.09
CA GLU A 227 -24.18 -2.31 -3.05
C GLU A 227 -23.82 -1.82 -1.64
N PHE A 228 -22.98 -0.80 -1.51
CA PHE A 228 -22.70 -0.10 -0.26
C PHE A 228 -22.40 1.38 -0.53
N THR A 229 -22.86 2.26 0.39
CA THR A 229 -22.78 3.72 0.20
C THR A 229 -22.32 4.43 1.48
N ILE A 230 -21.48 5.46 1.29
CA ILE A 230 -20.98 6.32 2.37
C ILE A 230 -21.88 7.55 2.49
N SER A 231 -22.26 7.90 3.71
CA SER A 231 -22.96 9.14 4.06
C SER A 231 -22.33 9.82 5.28
N ASP A 232 -22.77 11.05 5.60
CA ASP A 232 -22.43 11.81 6.79
C ASP A 232 -20.92 12.04 7.02
N HIS A 233 -20.12 12.08 5.94
CA HIS A 233 -18.68 12.21 6.06
C HIS A 233 -18.24 13.56 6.66
N LYS A 234 -17.39 13.48 7.70
CA LYS A 234 -16.72 14.62 8.35
C LYS A 234 -15.29 14.25 8.68
N SER A 235 -14.34 15.18 8.47
CA SER A 235 -12.97 14.99 8.95
C SER A 235 -12.89 15.39 10.44
N LEU A 236 -12.25 14.52 11.21
CA LEU A 236 -11.92 14.76 12.62
C LEU A 236 -10.52 15.38 12.74
N VAL A 237 -10.12 15.81 13.93
CA VAL A 237 -8.73 16.22 14.21
C VAL A 237 -7.76 15.09 13.84
N LYS A 238 -8.12 13.84 14.18
CA LYS A 238 -7.40 12.63 13.76
C LYS A 238 -8.44 11.66 13.19
N GLY A 239 -8.20 11.19 11.97
CA GLY A 239 -9.10 10.24 11.29
C GLY A 239 -10.29 10.91 10.61
N GLU A 240 -11.28 10.09 10.27
CA GLU A 240 -12.50 10.47 9.58
C GLU A 240 -13.73 9.89 10.31
N PHE A 241 -14.84 10.58 10.18
CA PHE A 241 -16.17 10.16 10.65
C PHE A 241 -17.07 9.97 9.44
N PHE A 242 -17.85 8.89 9.41
CA PHE A 242 -18.79 8.60 8.33
C PHE A 242 -19.82 7.56 8.73
N SER A 243 -20.92 7.47 7.99
CA SER A 243 -21.87 6.37 8.03
C SER A 243 -21.74 5.49 6.79
N LEU A 244 -22.01 4.20 6.92
CA LEU A 244 -21.93 3.23 5.83
C LEU A 244 -23.20 2.38 5.80
N GLU A 245 -23.94 2.43 4.70
CA GLU A 245 -25.02 1.52 4.40
C GLU A 245 -24.51 0.43 3.47
N THR A 246 -24.79 -0.83 3.78
CA THR A 246 -24.45 -2.00 2.96
C THR A 246 -25.73 -2.77 2.62
N VAL A 247 -25.64 -3.72 1.71
CA VAL A 247 -26.76 -4.64 1.42
C VAL A 247 -27.20 -5.51 2.61
N PHE A 248 -26.44 -5.52 3.71
CA PHE A 248 -26.70 -6.34 4.88
C PHE A 248 -27.21 -5.53 6.08
N GLN A 249 -26.67 -4.33 6.30
CA GLN A 249 -27.01 -3.48 7.43
C GLN A 249 -26.49 -2.05 7.27
N GLU A 250 -26.89 -1.17 8.17
CA GLU A 250 -26.41 0.21 8.29
C GLU A 250 -25.45 0.32 9.48
N PHE A 251 -24.31 0.97 9.27
CA PHE A 251 -23.35 1.36 10.30
C PHE A 251 -23.35 2.88 10.42
N ARG A 252 -23.89 3.41 11.47
CA ARG A 252 -23.86 4.86 11.75
C ARG A 252 -22.63 5.22 12.54
N ASP A 253 -22.13 6.43 12.36
CA ASP A 253 -21.11 7.03 13.22
C ASP A 253 -19.83 6.18 13.34
N LEU A 254 -19.29 5.70 12.21
CA LEU A 254 -18.00 5.04 12.16
C LEU A 254 -16.86 6.07 12.23
N GLU A 255 -15.79 5.73 12.93
CA GLU A 255 -14.56 6.53 13.01
C GLU A 255 -13.37 5.73 12.51
N THR A 256 -12.48 6.37 11.72
CA THR A 256 -11.19 5.77 11.33
C THR A 256 -10.03 6.37 12.11
N GLY A 257 -8.97 5.57 12.32
CA GLY A 257 -7.70 6.05 12.88
C GLY A 257 -6.82 6.77 11.86
N MET A 258 -7.04 6.53 10.56
CA MET A 258 -6.29 7.15 9.45
C MET A 258 -7.06 8.32 8.86
N SER A 259 -6.34 9.40 8.52
CA SER A 259 -6.89 10.64 8.01
C SER A 259 -6.92 10.69 6.49
N GLY A 260 -7.93 11.38 5.95
CA GLY A 260 -8.14 11.62 4.52
C GLY A 260 -9.43 11.00 4.00
N LYS A 261 -10.18 11.77 3.19
CA LYS A 261 -11.46 11.31 2.64
C LYS A 261 -11.35 9.93 1.95
N HIS A 262 -10.26 9.69 1.23
CA HIS A 262 -10.00 8.39 0.57
C HIS A 262 -9.89 7.22 1.58
N GLN A 263 -9.61 7.49 2.86
CA GLN A 263 -9.57 6.44 3.89
C GLN A 263 -10.97 5.96 4.26
N THR A 264 -12.01 6.78 4.09
CA THR A 264 -13.40 6.29 4.28
C THR A 264 -13.78 5.26 3.22
N GLU A 265 -13.28 5.42 1.98
CA GLU A 265 -13.47 4.45 0.90
C GLU A 265 -12.71 3.15 1.18
N ASN A 266 -11.43 3.24 1.59
CA ASN A 266 -10.64 2.08 1.98
C ASN A 266 -11.24 1.34 3.19
N ALA A 267 -11.74 2.07 4.18
CA ALA A 267 -12.43 1.54 5.34
C ALA A 267 -13.74 0.82 4.93
N SER A 268 -14.52 1.42 4.03
CA SER A 268 -15.76 0.81 3.53
C SER A 268 -15.53 -0.49 2.78
N LEU A 269 -14.46 -0.58 1.99
CA LEU A 269 -14.03 -1.84 1.35
C LEU A 269 -13.72 -2.92 2.40
N ALA A 270 -13.02 -2.54 3.48
CA ALA A 270 -12.67 -3.46 4.57
C ALA A 270 -13.92 -3.91 5.36
N VAL A 271 -14.87 -3.00 5.62
CA VAL A 271 -16.14 -3.34 6.28
C VAL A 271 -16.96 -4.28 5.42
N MET A 272 -17.10 -3.98 4.12
CA MET A 272 -17.81 -4.86 3.19
C MET A 272 -17.17 -6.25 3.11
N ALA A 273 -15.83 -6.33 3.13
CA ALA A 273 -15.11 -7.60 3.18
C ALA A 273 -15.36 -8.35 4.49
N ALA A 274 -15.37 -7.65 5.64
CA ALA A 274 -15.69 -8.24 6.93
C ALA A 274 -17.11 -8.82 6.97
N GLU A 275 -18.09 -8.12 6.38
CA GLU A 275 -19.46 -8.62 6.29
C GLU A 275 -19.57 -9.88 5.41
N LEU A 276 -18.89 -9.90 4.24
CA LEU A 276 -18.88 -11.09 3.38
C LEU A 276 -18.19 -12.28 4.07
N LEU A 277 -17.09 -12.05 4.78
CA LEU A 277 -16.44 -13.08 5.58
C LEU A 277 -17.36 -13.64 6.68
N ASN A 278 -18.11 -12.76 7.34
CA ASN A 278 -19.10 -13.14 8.35
C ASN A 278 -20.25 -13.95 7.74
N LYS A 279 -20.83 -13.47 6.63
CA LYS A 279 -22.01 -14.09 6.00
C LYS A 279 -21.72 -15.43 5.32
N PHE A 280 -20.56 -15.56 4.65
CA PHE A 280 -20.31 -16.69 3.74
C PHE A 280 -19.16 -17.60 4.16
N TYR A 281 -18.31 -17.16 5.10
CA TYR A 281 -17.08 -17.91 5.44
C TYR A 281 -16.96 -18.22 6.93
N SER A 282 -18.06 -18.08 7.70
CA SER A 282 -18.16 -18.44 9.11
C SER A 282 -17.19 -17.66 10.04
N PHE A 283 -16.80 -16.45 9.67
CA PHE A 283 -16.14 -15.53 10.58
C PHE A 283 -17.19 -14.89 11.51
N LEU A 284 -16.87 -14.77 12.80
CA LEU A 284 -17.75 -14.13 13.78
C LEU A 284 -17.27 -12.69 14.04
N ILE A 285 -17.71 -11.77 13.20
CA ILE A 285 -17.33 -10.36 13.26
C ILE A 285 -18.56 -9.54 13.67
N GLU A 286 -18.55 -8.99 14.87
CA GLU A 286 -19.60 -8.12 15.39
C GLU A 286 -19.28 -6.65 15.05
N GLU A 287 -20.29 -5.78 15.08
CA GLU A 287 -20.13 -4.34 14.82
C GLU A 287 -19.09 -3.69 15.76
N LYS A 288 -19.01 -4.09 17.01
CA LYS A 288 -18.00 -3.59 17.96
C LYS A 288 -16.56 -3.84 17.48
N HIS A 289 -16.29 -4.97 16.81
CA HIS A 289 -14.99 -5.30 16.25
C HIS A 289 -14.67 -4.42 15.03
N ILE A 290 -15.67 -4.16 14.19
CA ILE A 290 -15.55 -3.24 13.05
C ILE A 290 -15.19 -1.84 13.55
N ARG A 291 -15.94 -1.29 14.54
CA ARG A 291 -15.68 0.03 15.10
C ARG A 291 -14.31 0.15 15.74
N ALA A 292 -13.93 -0.82 16.57
CA ALA A 292 -12.62 -0.85 17.20
C ALA A 292 -11.50 -0.95 16.17
N GLY A 293 -11.59 -1.88 15.23
CA GLY A 293 -10.60 -2.10 14.20
C GLY A 293 -10.39 -0.89 13.28
N LEU A 294 -11.46 -0.21 12.86
CA LEU A 294 -11.35 1.02 12.07
C LEU A 294 -10.65 2.14 12.84
N LYS A 295 -11.00 2.30 14.12
CA LYS A 295 -10.48 3.38 14.98
C LYS A 295 -9.01 3.17 15.35
N THR A 296 -8.58 1.92 15.56
CA THR A 296 -7.20 1.56 15.93
C THR A 296 -6.28 1.40 14.74
N ALA A 297 -6.82 1.27 13.52
CA ALA A 297 -6.03 1.08 12.30
C ALA A 297 -5.04 2.22 12.08
N PHE A 298 -3.77 1.85 11.88
CA PHE A 298 -2.69 2.77 11.58
C PHE A 298 -1.77 2.18 10.51
N TRP A 299 -1.42 3.01 9.51
CA TRP A 299 -0.49 2.66 8.46
C TRP A 299 0.52 3.79 8.29
N PRO A 300 1.83 3.54 8.50
CA PRO A 300 2.86 4.58 8.42
C PRO A 300 2.87 5.31 7.08
N GLY A 301 3.15 6.62 7.10
CA GLY A 301 3.28 7.44 5.91
C GLY A 301 1.97 7.64 5.13
N ARG A 302 0.81 7.60 5.78
CA ARG A 302 -0.50 7.92 5.18
C ARG A 302 -1.14 9.08 5.95
N PHE A 303 -0.89 10.30 5.48
CA PHE A 303 -1.25 11.56 6.14
C PHE A 303 -0.93 11.50 7.65
N GLU A 304 0.28 11.08 7.97
CA GLU A 304 0.74 10.84 9.34
C GLU A 304 1.23 12.16 9.95
N ILE A 305 0.55 12.62 11.00
CA ILE A 305 1.03 13.74 11.81
C ILE A 305 2.08 13.20 12.78
N VAL A 306 3.36 13.45 12.49
CA VAL A 306 4.50 12.95 13.30
C VAL A 306 4.73 13.83 14.51
N SER A 307 4.48 15.13 14.41
CA SER A 307 4.63 16.10 15.50
C SER A 307 3.61 17.22 15.39
N HIS A 308 3.22 17.76 16.53
CA HIS A 308 2.32 18.92 16.62
C HIS A 308 3.07 20.25 16.90
N ASP A 309 4.30 20.21 17.41
CA ASP A 309 5.15 21.37 17.64
C ASP A 309 6.64 21.00 17.43
N PRO A 310 7.21 21.35 16.26
CA PRO A 310 6.57 21.91 15.07
C PRO A 310 5.56 20.95 14.44
N LEU A 311 4.55 21.48 13.76
CA LEU A 311 3.59 20.61 13.06
C LEU A 311 4.24 20.01 11.82
N VAL A 312 4.39 18.69 11.82
CA VAL A 312 5.02 17.92 10.73
C VAL A 312 4.09 16.81 10.28
N VAL A 313 3.86 16.74 8.98
CA VAL A 313 3.06 15.71 8.29
C VAL A 313 3.94 14.95 7.31
N ILE A 314 3.86 13.62 7.29
CA ILE A 314 4.46 12.79 6.25
C ILE A 314 3.38 12.03 5.48
N ASP A 315 3.52 11.97 4.14
CA ASP A 315 2.59 11.24 3.28
C ASP A 315 3.28 10.63 2.07
N GLY A 316 3.02 9.37 1.81
CA GLY A 316 3.61 8.58 0.72
C GLY A 316 2.94 8.76 -0.64
N ALA A 317 2.26 9.87 -0.90
CA ALA A 317 1.72 10.20 -2.22
C ALA A 317 2.86 10.25 -3.26
N HIS A 318 2.72 9.47 -4.34
CA HIS A 318 3.77 9.28 -5.35
C HIS A 318 3.22 9.16 -6.78
N ASN A 319 1.97 9.53 -6.98
CA ASN A 319 1.30 9.65 -8.26
C ASN A 319 0.31 10.81 -8.24
N GLU A 320 -0.24 11.15 -9.40
CA GLU A 320 -1.11 12.32 -9.56
C GLU A 320 -2.34 12.29 -8.63
N GLU A 321 -2.99 11.15 -8.51
CA GLU A 321 -4.18 10.96 -7.68
C GLU A 321 -3.83 11.07 -6.18
N GLY A 322 -2.70 10.47 -5.77
CA GLY A 322 -2.20 10.55 -4.39
C GLY A 322 -1.87 11.98 -3.98
N ILE A 323 -1.15 12.73 -4.83
CA ILE A 323 -0.85 14.15 -4.59
C ILE A 323 -2.13 14.97 -4.53
N SER A 324 -3.12 14.71 -5.40
CA SER A 324 -4.42 15.39 -5.35
C SER A 324 -5.15 15.16 -4.03
N ALA A 325 -5.12 13.94 -3.51
CA ALA A 325 -5.71 13.62 -2.22
C ALA A 325 -4.97 14.33 -1.06
N LEU A 326 -3.63 14.32 -1.09
CA LEU A 326 -2.81 15.01 -0.11
C LEU A 326 -3.09 16.53 -0.08
N THR A 327 -3.06 17.19 -1.24
CA THR A 327 -3.27 18.64 -1.32
C THR A 327 -4.67 19.05 -0.86
N ALA A 328 -5.70 18.27 -1.20
CA ALA A 328 -7.05 18.49 -0.71
C ALA A 328 -7.17 18.39 0.82
N GLU A 329 -6.49 17.41 1.44
CA GLU A 329 -6.47 17.27 2.90
C GLU A 329 -5.66 18.37 3.59
N LEU A 330 -4.54 18.82 2.99
CA LEU A 330 -3.76 19.95 3.50
C LEU A 330 -4.58 21.23 3.50
N GLU A 331 -5.29 21.52 2.42
CA GLU A 331 -6.16 22.70 2.33
C GLU A 331 -7.31 22.63 3.36
N LYS A 332 -7.93 21.49 3.50
CA LYS A 332 -9.05 21.28 4.41
C LYS A 332 -8.66 21.42 5.89
N ARG A 333 -7.50 20.87 6.28
CA ARG A 333 -7.05 20.81 7.67
C ARG A 333 -6.16 21.96 8.09
N PHE A 334 -5.41 22.53 7.14
CA PHE A 334 -4.36 23.51 7.38
C PHE A 334 -4.40 24.67 6.38
N GLY A 335 -5.59 25.01 5.86
CA GLY A 335 -5.76 26.10 4.90
C GLY A 335 -5.35 27.47 5.44
N ASP A 336 -5.39 27.66 6.75
CA ASP A 336 -4.96 28.87 7.46
C ASP A 336 -3.46 28.91 7.80
N ARG A 337 -2.71 27.82 7.51
CA ARG A 337 -1.28 27.70 7.81
C ARG A 337 -0.40 27.86 6.59
N ASN A 338 0.83 28.31 6.80
CA ASN A 338 1.87 28.33 5.77
C ASN A 338 2.34 26.89 5.49
N LYS A 339 2.06 26.39 4.31
CA LYS A 339 2.37 25.03 3.85
C LYS A 339 3.75 24.98 3.21
N LYS A 340 4.72 24.47 3.95
CA LYS A 340 6.09 24.20 3.50
C LYS A 340 6.20 22.75 3.08
N ILE A 341 6.59 22.47 1.83
CA ILE A 341 6.68 21.10 1.31
C ILE A 341 8.13 20.72 1.01
N ILE A 342 8.58 19.56 1.52
CA ILE A 342 9.79 18.87 1.06
C ILE A 342 9.35 17.73 0.14
N PHE A 343 9.84 17.75 -1.09
CA PHE A 343 9.45 16.78 -2.11
C PHE A 343 10.64 16.05 -2.72
N ALA A 344 10.59 14.71 -2.73
CA ALA A 344 11.51 13.87 -3.47
C ALA A 344 10.76 12.68 -4.09
N ALA A 345 11.02 12.36 -5.34
CA ALA A 345 10.27 11.37 -6.09
C ALA A 345 11.17 10.48 -6.96
N LEU A 346 10.58 9.42 -7.51
CA LEU A 346 11.23 8.56 -8.50
C LEU A 346 11.08 9.15 -9.90
N ALA A 347 12.11 9.04 -10.73
CA ALA A 347 12.17 9.60 -12.08
C ALA A 347 11.18 8.98 -13.08
N ASP A 348 10.69 7.76 -12.79
CA ASP A 348 9.74 7.03 -13.63
C ASP A 348 8.27 7.47 -13.43
N LYS A 349 8.02 8.46 -12.59
CA LYS A 349 6.68 9.01 -12.33
C LYS A 349 6.35 10.20 -13.25
N LYS A 350 5.06 10.55 -13.34
CA LYS A 350 4.60 11.76 -14.06
C LYS A 350 4.82 13.01 -13.19
N LEU A 351 6.09 13.40 -13.09
CA LEU A 351 6.57 14.43 -12.16
C LEU A 351 5.93 15.79 -12.41
N ASP A 352 5.78 16.19 -13.68
CA ASP A 352 5.14 17.43 -14.11
C ASP A 352 3.75 17.60 -13.49
N LYS A 353 2.91 16.59 -13.59
CA LYS A 353 1.54 16.63 -13.06
C LYS A 353 1.49 16.68 -11.55
N MET A 354 2.40 15.94 -10.88
CA MET A 354 2.50 15.93 -9.43
C MET A 354 2.95 17.30 -8.90
N ILE A 355 4.00 17.86 -9.50
CA ILE A 355 4.60 19.14 -9.07
C ILE A 355 3.62 20.28 -9.30
N ASN A 356 2.94 20.36 -10.46
CA ASN A 356 1.93 21.39 -10.72
C ASN A 356 0.81 21.44 -9.66
N LYS A 357 0.42 20.29 -9.13
CA LYS A 357 -0.58 20.22 -8.04
C LYS A 357 0.00 20.70 -6.70
N LEU A 358 1.25 20.34 -6.41
CA LEU A 358 1.94 20.82 -5.21
C LEU A 358 2.18 22.32 -5.26
N ASP A 359 2.57 22.86 -6.41
CA ASP A 359 2.78 24.31 -6.62
C ASP A 359 1.54 25.13 -6.28
N SER A 360 0.36 24.59 -6.61
CA SER A 360 -0.91 25.25 -6.31
C SER A 360 -1.30 25.22 -4.83
N ALA A 361 -0.77 24.27 -4.07
CA ALA A 361 -1.12 24.05 -2.67
C ALA A 361 -0.04 24.56 -1.70
N ALA A 362 1.20 24.68 -2.14
CA ALA A 362 2.36 25.03 -1.31
C ALA A 362 2.62 26.53 -1.27
N ASP A 363 2.84 27.09 -0.09
CA ASP A 363 3.39 28.43 0.06
C ASP A 363 4.90 28.46 -0.26
N SER A 364 5.61 27.37 0.02
CA SER A 364 6.98 27.14 -0.44
C SER A 364 7.23 25.66 -0.65
N ILE A 365 8.10 25.32 -1.61
CA ILE A 365 8.48 23.95 -1.91
C ILE A 365 10.00 23.83 -2.05
N THR A 366 10.57 22.85 -1.36
CA THR A 366 11.99 22.50 -1.48
C THR A 366 12.11 21.10 -2.04
N PHE A 367 12.74 20.99 -3.21
CA PHE A 367 13.02 19.74 -3.86
C PHE A 367 14.31 19.14 -3.33
N THR A 368 14.31 17.82 -3.14
CA THR A 368 15.53 17.11 -2.71
C THR A 368 15.64 15.76 -3.39
N GLU A 369 16.78 15.10 -3.19
CA GLU A 369 17.05 13.74 -3.70
C GLU A 369 17.46 12.82 -2.56
N PHE A 370 17.38 11.51 -2.82
CA PHE A 370 17.73 10.48 -1.84
C PHE A 370 18.48 9.34 -2.52
N HIS A 371 19.17 8.54 -1.74
CA HIS A 371 20.02 7.49 -2.31
C HIS A 371 19.23 6.26 -2.77
N PHE A 372 18.65 6.36 -3.95
CA PHE A 372 17.92 5.27 -4.57
C PHE A 372 18.17 5.24 -6.09
N PRO A 373 18.33 4.06 -6.73
CA PRO A 373 18.73 3.97 -8.15
C PRO A 373 17.81 4.66 -9.15
N ARG A 374 16.56 4.93 -8.76
CA ARG A 374 15.54 5.58 -9.59
C ARG A 374 15.11 6.94 -9.05
N ALA A 375 15.79 7.49 -8.06
CA ALA A 375 15.46 8.81 -7.55
C ALA A 375 15.68 9.87 -8.62
N ALA A 376 14.76 10.82 -8.74
CA ALA A 376 14.94 11.98 -9.60
C ALA A 376 15.93 12.96 -8.95
N PRO A 377 16.85 13.56 -9.73
CA PRO A 377 17.72 14.62 -9.24
C PRO A 377 16.91 15.83 -8.73
N ALA A 378 17.36 16.42 -7.64
CA ALA A 378 16.68 17.57 -7.03
C ALA A 378 16.52 18.74 -7.99
N GLU A 379 17.53 19.03 -8.82
CA GLU A 379 17.53 20.09 -9.82
C GLU A 379 16.50 19.84 -10.94
N ASP A 380 16.32 18.58 -11.37
CA ASP A 380 15.32 18.24 -12.38
C ASP A 380 13.90 18.50 -11.85
N LEU A 381 13.64 18.14 -10.59
CA LEU A 381 12.36 18.43 -9.93
C LEU A 381 12.13 19.94 -9.79
N TYR A 382 13.14 20.68 -9.39
CA TYR A 382 13.09 22.14 -9.27
C TYR A 382 12.74 22.81 -10.61
N ASN A 383 13.30 22.34 -11.71
CA ASN A 383 13.07 22.91 -13.04
C ASN A 383 11.63 22.68 -13.55
N LEU A 384 10.91 21.70 -13.02
CA LEU A 384 9.51 21.41 -13.36
C LEU A 384 8.49 22.27 -12.59
N SER A 385 8.91 22.96 -11.53
CA SER A 385 8.01 23.75 -10.68
C SER A 385 7.91 25.19 -11.14
N ASP A 386 6.71 25.77 -11.02
CA ASP A 386 6.42 27.19 -11.25
C ASP A 386 6.21 27.96 -9.93
N ASN A 387 6.41 27.34 -8.76
CA ASN A 387 6.26 28.00 -7.47
C ASN A 387 7.27 29.12 -7.30
N SER A 388 6.82 30.33 -6.93
CA SER A 388 7.67 31.52 -6.77
C SER A 388 8.65 31.44 -5.60
N ARG A 389 8.41 30.52 -4.64
CA ARG A 389 9.25 30.24 -3.47
C ARG A 389 9.81 28.82 -3.50
N LYS A 390 10.26 28.40 -4.68
CA LYS A 390 10.88 27.10 -4.87
C LYS A 390 12.38 27.14 -4.57
N GLN A 391 12.90 26.06 -4.03
CA GLN A 391 14.32 25.83 -3.79
C GLN A 391 14.67 24.37 -4.07
N PHE A 392 15.96 24.04 -4.15
CA PHE A 392 16.41 22.66 -4.11
C PHE A 392 17.65 22.51 -3.24
N HIS A 393 17.79 21.33 -2.66
CA HIS A 393 18.91 20.96 -1.81
C HIS A 393 19.22 19.46 -1.98
N THR A 394 20.46 19.14 -2.30
CA THR A 394 20.86 17.73 -2.56
C THR A 394 21.03 16.89 -1.29
N ASP A 395 21.37 17.53 -0.16
CA ASP A 395 21.42 16.84 1.15
C ASP A 395 20.10 17.03 1.91
N TRP A 396 19.23 16.02 1.81
CA TRP A 396 17.95 16.05 2.49
C TRP A 396 18.05 16.03 4.03
N LYS A 397 19.18 15.52 4.62
CA LYS A 397 19.35 15.47 6.08
C LYS A 397 19.62 16.86 6.64
N GLU A 398 20.46 17.64 5.97
CA GLU A 398 20.72 19.04 6.32
C GLU A 398 19.45 19.88 6.12
N LEU A 399 18.78 19.70 4.98
CA LEU A 399 17.50 20.35 4.70
C LEU A 399 16.47 20.07 5.79
N LEU A 400 16.26 18.80 6.15
CA LEU A 400 15.30 18.40 7.17
C LEU A 400 15.59 19.05 8.52
N LYS A 401 16.86 19.08 8.94
CA LYS A 401 17.29 19.72 10.18
C LYS A 401 16.97 21.23 10.18
N THR A 402 17.25 21.91 9.09
CA THR A 402 16.98 23.34 8.93
C THR A 402 15.49 23.62 9.00
N GLU A 403 14.69 22.93 8.17
CA GLU A 403 13.23 23.16 8.10
C GLU A 403 12.52 22.83 9.42
N VAL A 404 12.90 21.76 10.10
CA VAL A 404 12.36 21.42 11.44
C VAL A 404 12.70 22.50 12.46
N CYS A 405 13.94 23.06 12.42
CA CYS A 405 14.35 24.13 13.34
C CYS A 405 13.64 25.46 13.06
N GLU A 406 13.42 25.80 11.80
CA GLU A 406 12.83 27.06 11.35
C GLU A 406 11.29 27.04 11.27
N SER A 407 10.67 25.88 11.48
CA SER A 407 9.22 25.74 11.44
C SER A 407 8.57 26.53 12.59
N GLY A 408 7.83 27.58 12.23
CA GLY A 408 7.07 28.41 13.16
C GLY A 408 5.70 27.80 13.49
N LYS A 409 5.05 28.33 14.55
CA LYS A 409 3.73 27.85 15.04
C LYS A 409 2.61 27.96 14.00
N ASN A 410 2.75 28.86 13.02
CA ASN A 410 1.74 29.08 11.96
C ASN A 410 2.10 28.38 10.65
N SER A 411 2.96 27.36 10.70
CA SER A 411 3.34 26.58 9.51
C SER A 411 3.05 25.10 9.71
N VAL A 412 2.91 24.37 8.60
CA VAL A 412 2.95 22.92 8.53
C VAL A 412 4.07 22.51 7.59
N LEU A 413 4.96 21.66 8.06
CA LEU A 413 6.00 21.03 7.26
C LEU A 413 5.46 19.69 6.73
N VAL A 414 5.41 19.55 5.41
CA VAL A 414 4.92 18.35 4.73
C VAL A 414 6.06 17.69 3.99
N ILE A 415 6.27 16.39 4.21
CA ILE A 415 7.31 15.62 3.53
C ILE A 415 6.63 14.53 2.71
N THR A 416 6.86 14.51 1.38
CA THR A 416 6.13 13.64 0.47
C THR A 416 6.88 13.31 -0.83
N GLY A 417 6.29 12.45 -1.68
CA GLY A 417 6.71 12.14 -3.05
C GLY A 417 7.20 10.71 -3.26
N SER A 418 7.66 10.01 -2.22
CA SER A 418 8.07 8.61 -2.32
C SER A 418 8.04 7.91 -0.96
N LEU A 419 7.50 6.70 -0.90
CA LEU A 419 7.59 5.87 0.30
C LEU A 419 9.03 5.50 0.66
N TYR A 420 9.88 5.27 -0.36
CA TYR A 420 11.31 5.01 -0.15
C TYR A 420 12.03 6.22 0.48
N PHE A 421 11.69 7.42 0.05
CA PHE A 421 12.21 8.65 0.66
C PHE A 421 11.75 8.77 2.11
N LEU A 422 10.47 8.58 2.36
CA LEU A 422 9.91 8.66 3.72
C LEU A 422 10.50 7.62 4.67
N SER A 423 10.85 6.43 4.19
CA SER A 423 11.49 5.40 5.01
C SER A 423 12.86 5.82 5.54
N GLU A 424 13.62 6.59 4.74
CA GLU A 424 14.89 7.18 5.19
C GLU A 424 14.67 8.39 6.12
N VAL A 425 13.67 9.21 5.81
CA VAL A 425 13.39 10.46 6.52
C VAL A 425 12.85 10.24 7.93
N LYS A 426 11.87 9.33 8.08
CA LYS A 426 11.12 9.19 9.35
C LYS A 426 12.00 8.88 10.55
N PRO A 427 12.97 7.93 10.52
CA PRO A 427 13.85 7.66 11.64
C PRO A 427 14.72 8.87 12.04
N VAL A 428 15.17 9.66 11.05
CA VAL A 428 15.97 10.87 11.28
C VAL A 428 15.11 11.98 11.86
N LEU A 429 13.91 12.15 11.32
CA LEU A 429 12.91 13.13 11.79
C LEU A 429 12.55 12.91 13.26
N LEU A 430 12.24 11.66 13.64
CA LEU A 430 11.91 11.33 15.04
C LEU A 430 13.05 11.69 15.99
N LYS A 431 14.31 11.36 15.66
CA LYS A 431 15.48 11.74 16.44
C LYS A 431 15.68 13.26 16.55
N LEU A 432 15.39 14.02 15.48
CA LEU A 432 15.47 15.47 15.50
C LEU A 432 14.41 16.10 16.40
N LEU A 433 13.21 15.53 16.41
CA LEU A 433 12.09 15.98 17.23
C LEU A 433 12.32 15.67 18.72
N GLU A 434 12.87 14.50 19.05
CA GLU A 434 13.25 14.13 20.43
C GLU A 434 14.31 15.09 21.01
N ASN A 435 15.31 15.49 20.22
CA ASN A 435 16.36 16.41 20.64
C ASN A 435 15.90 17.87 20.81
N LYS A 436 14.68 18.22 20.41
CA LYS A 436 14.11 19.56 20.49
C LYS A 436 13.19 19.74 21.69
N GLN A 437 12.78 18.64 22.33
CA GLN A 437 12.00 18.61 23.57
C GLN A 437 12.93 18.68 24.78
#